data_fb4a614217cbc0be4e97f3a94f804b97
#
_entry.id   fb4a614217cbc0be4e97f3a94f804b97
#
_cell.length_a   1.000
_cell.length_b   1.000
_cell.length_c   1.000
_cell.angle_alpha   90.00
_cell.angle_beta   90.00
_cell.angle_gamma   90.00
#
_symmetry.space_group_name_H-M   'P 1'
#
loop_
_entity.id
_entity.type
_entity.pdbx_description
1 polymer ?
#
loop_
_entity_poly.entity_id
_entity_poly.type
_entity_poly.pdbx_seq_one_letter_code
_entity_poly.pdbx_strand_id
1 'polypeptide(L)' 'MNAPAITRERAERIARAHACENCGEYSYKRLVVKPASEAHRKEFNEAWHVTKICGVCGLEQEMGIDDEGDIAYVG' A
#
# COMPACT_ATOMS: atom_id res chain seq x y z
N MET A 1 -12.04 20.17 3.02
CA MET A 1 -11.06 19.62 3.22
C MET A 1 -11.05 18.29 3.22
N ASN A 2 -10.48 17.67 2.53
CA ASN A 2 -10.62 16.32 2.35
C ASN A 2 -9.40 15.56 2.54
N ALA A 3 -8.94 15.60 3.74
CA ALA A 3 -7.86 14.72 4.10
C ALA A 3 -8.33 13.29 3.96
N PRO A 4 -7.45 12.36 3.61
CA PRO A 4 -7.82 10.95 3.59
C PRO A 4 -8.31 10.51 4.95
N ALA A 5 -9.22 9.54 4.97
CA ALA A 5 -9.77 9.04 6.21
C ALA A 5 -8.72 8.34 7.06
N ILE A 6 -7.64 7.84 6.45
CA ILE A 6 -6.58 7.19 7.20
C ILE A 6 -5.28 7.93 7.04
N THR A 7 -4.43 7.84 8.05
CA THR A 7 -3.14 8.50 8.05
C THR A 7 -2.12 7.69 7.26
N ARG A 8 -1.01 8.34 6.91
CA ARG A 8 0.08 7.66 6.24
C ARG A 8 0.62 6.52 7.11
N GLU A 9 0.71 6.74 8.41
CA GLU A 9 1.22 5.72 9.32
C GLU A 9 0.32 4.50 9.37
N ARG A 10 -0.99 4.72 9.31
CA ARG A 10 -1.91 3.60 9.29
C ARG A 10 -1.80 2.83 7.99
N ALA A 11 -1.64 3.54 6.87
CA ALA A 11 -1.44 2.89 5.58
C ALA A 11 -0.17 2.06 5.58
N GLU A 12 0.90 2.59 6.17
CA GLU A 12 2.14 1.86 6.27
C GLU A 12 1.98 0.59 7.09
N ARG A 13 1.23 0.68 8.19
CA ARG A 13 0.98 -0.48 9.04
C ARG A 13 0.19 -1.55 8.31
N ILE A 14 -0.80 -1.13 7.53
CA ILE A 14 -1.60 -2.06 6.73
C ILE A 14 -0.72 -2.77 5.71
N ALA A 15 0.15 -2.02 5.05
CA ALA A 15 1.04 -2.60 4.05
C ALA A 15 2.03 -3.58 4.66
N ARG A 16 2.53 -3.28 5.86
CA ARG A 16 3.47 -4.17 6.53
C ARG A 16 2.79 -5.47 6.97
N ALA A 17 1.50 -5.41 7.22
CA ALA A 17 0.76 -6.60 7.65
C ALA A 17 0.39 -7.50 6.47
N HIS A 18 0.65 -7.05 5.25
CA HIS A 18 0.32 -7.83 4.06
C HIS A 18 1.53 -8.67 3.66
N ALA A 19 1.36 -9.98 3.64
CA ALA A 19 2.46 -10.89 3.30
C ALA A 19 2.81 -10.77 1.82
N CYS A 20 4.05 -11.11 1.47
CA CYS A 20 4.49 -11.13 0.09
C CYS A 20 3.64 -12.14 -0.69
N GLU A 21 3.14 -11.72 -1.85
CA GLU A 21 2.29 -12.56 -2.66
C GLU A 21 3.04 -13.75 -3.25
N ASN A 22 4.36 -13.63 -3.33
CA ASN A 22 5.16 -14.70 -3.92
C ASN A 22 5.64 -15.73 -2.89
N CYS A 23 6.25 -15.27 -1.80
CA CYS A 23 6.85 -16.20 -0.83
C CYS A 23 6.14 -16.23 0.52
N GLY A 24 5.17 -15.36 0.74
CA GLY A 24 4.40 -15.36 1.97
C GLY A 24 5.08 -14.74 3.17
N GLU A 25 6.26 -14.15 2.98
CA GLU A 25 6.98 -13.54 4.09
C GLU A 25 6.52 -12.11 4.32
N TYR A 26 6.67 -11.66 5.57
CA TYR A 26 6.31 -10.30 5.93
C TYR A 26 7.49 -9.35 5.89
N SER A 27 8.71 -9.85 5.74
CA SER A 27 9.89 -9.01 5.69
C SER A 27 9.91 -8.15 4.44
N TYR A 28 10.46 -6.96 4.56
CA TYR A 28 10.63 -6.10 3.40
C TYR A 28 11.93 -5.36 3.55
N LYS A 29 12.57 -5.04 2.42
CA LYS A 29 13.78 -4.24 2.44
C LYS A 29 13.50 -2.82 2.01
N ARG A 30 12.33 -2.55 1.48
CA ARG A 30 11.95 -1.19 1.12
C ARG A 30 10.44 -1.07 1.18
N LEU A 31 9.99 0.03 1.74
CA LEU A 31 8.55 0.33 1.83
C LEU A 31 8.38 1.83 1.65
N VAL A 32 7.66 2.22 0.62
CA VAL A 32 7.42 3.62 0.31
C VAL A 32 5.92 3.87 0.28
N VAL A 33 5.46 4.84 1.04
CA VAL A 33 4.04 5.20 1.09
C VAL A 33 3.91 6.62 0.57
N LYS A 34 3.13 6.81 -0.47
CA LYS A 34 2.92 8.11 -1.10
C LYS A 34 1.43 8.39 -1.25
N PRO A 35 1.03 9.67 -1.32
CA PRO A 35 -0.36 9.97 -1.64
C PRO A 35 -0.72 9.38 -3.00
N ALA A 36 -1.94 8.90 -3.14
CA ALA A 36 -2.40 8.33 -4.40
C ALA A 36 -2.47 9.41 -5.46
N SER A 37 -2.27 9.01 -6.71
CA SER A 37 -2.44 9.94 -7.83
C SER A 37 -3.91 10.30 -7.96
N GLU A 38 -4.17 11.40 -8.63
CA GLU A 38 -5.55 11.85 -8.79
C GLU A 38 -6.37 10.83 -9.56
N ALA A 39 -5.78 10.21 -10.57
CA ALA A 39 -6.47 9.20 -11.34
C ALA A 39 -6.86 8.00 -10.49
N HIS A 40 -5.95 7.55 -9.64
CA HIS A 40 -6.23 6.41 -8.77
C HIS A 40 -7.24 6.77 -7.68
N ARG A 41 -7.22 8.00 -7.20
CA ARG A 41 -8.20 8.42 -6.22
C ARG A 41 -9.61 8.36 -6.80
N LYS A 42 -9.75 8.77 -8.05
CA LYS A 42 -11.04 8.76 -8.70
C LYS A 42 -11.50 7.35 -9.06
N GLU A 43 -10.57 6.54 -9.55
CA GLU A 43 -10.91 5.22 -10.06
C GLU A 43 -11.07 4.17 -8.96
N PHE A 44 -10.20 4.22 -7.97
CA PHE A 44 -10.17 3.18 -6.95
C PHE A 44 -10.48 3.69 -5.55
N ASN A 45 -10.77 4.98 -5.41
CA ASN A 45 -10.96 5.60 -4.10
C ASN A 45 -9.68 5.44 -3.26
N GLU A 46 -8.54 5.36 -3.93
CA GLU A 46 -7.27 5.12 -3.26
C GLU A 46 -6.82 6.36 -2.52
N ALA A 47 -6.39 6.19 -1.28
CA ALA A 47 -5.87 7.29 -0.48
C ALA A 47 -4.35 7.29 -0.49
N TRP A 48 -3.73 6.11 -0.39
CA TRP A 48 -2.29 5.99 -0.33
C TRP A 48 -1.81 4.90 -1.27
N HIS A 49 -0.68 5.18 -1.91
CA HIS A 49 -0.05 4.22 -2.83
C HIS A 49 1.21 3.69 -2.16
N VAL A 50 1.34 2.39 -2.09
CA VAL A 50 2.47 1.76 -1.41
C VAL A 50 3.27 0.93 -2.38
N THR A 51 4.60 1.10 -2.33
CA THR A 51 5.52 0.23 -3.04
C THR A 51 6.31 -0.53 -1.99
N LYS A 52 6.30 -1.85 -2.08
CA LYS A 52 6.94 -2.71 -1.10
C LYS A 52 7.80 -3.73 -1.81
N ILE A 53 9.06 -3.84 -1.39
CA ILE A 53 9.97 -4.82 -1.95
C ILE A 53 10.27 -5.85 -0.88
N CYS A 54 9.98 -7.11 -1.17
CA CYS A 54 10.17 -8.19 -0.22
C CYS A 54 11.65 -8.34 0.14
N GLY A 55 11.93 -8.52 1.41
CA GLY A 55 13.31 -8.69 1.88
C GLY A 55 13.83 -10.11 1.68
N VAL A 56 12.96 -11.04 1.31
CA VAL A 56 13.36 -12.44 1.12
C VAL A 56 13.51 -12.78 -0.35
N CYS A 57 12.49 -12.56 -1.14
CA CYS A 57 12.54 -12.96 -2.55
C CYS A 57 12.76 -11.78 -3.51
N GLY A 58 12.70 -10.55 -3.02
CA GLY A 58 12.97 -9.39 -3.85
C GLY A 58 11.81 -8.95 -4.73
N LEU A 59 10.66 -9.55 -4.58
CA LEU A 59 9.51 -9.17 -5.40
C LEU A 59 9.07 -7.76 -5.05
N GLU A 60 8.86 -6.95 -6.09
CA GLU A 60 8.33 -5.61 -5.90
C GLU A 60 6.83 -5.64 -6.11
N GLN A 61 6.08 -5.13 -5.15
CA GLN A 61 4.64 -5.09 -5.23
C GLN A 61 4.15 -3.68 -5.02
N GLU A 62 3.07 -3.32 -5.70
CA GLU A 62 2.41 -2.04 -5.49
C GLU A 62 1.01 -2.32 -5.02
N MET A 63 0.54 -1.53 -4.07
CA MET A 63 -0.82 -1.69 -3.59
C MET A 63 -1.45 -0.34 -3.32
N GLY A 64 -2.75 -0.27 -3.49
CA GLY A 64 -3.50 0.93 -3.19
C GLY A 64 -4.32 0.71 -1.95
N ILE A 65 -4.28 1.69 -1.03
CA ILE A 65 -5.05 1.62 0.21
C ILE A 65 -6.10 2.71 0.14
N ASP A 66 -7.36 2.33 0.30
CA ASP A 66 -8.44 3.27 0.13
C ASP A 66 -8.72 4.04 1.44
N ASP A 67 -9.71 4.92 1.39
CA ASP A 67 -10.03 5.79 2.51
C ASP A 67 -10.48 5.02 3.74
N GLU A 68 -10.93 3.80 3.57
CA GLU A 68 -11.42 2.99 4.67
C GLU A 68 -10.37 2.06 5.24
N GLY A 69 -9.19 2.09 4.67
CA GLY A 69 -8.10 1.24 5.15
C GLY A 69 -8.06 -0.13 4.52
N ASP A 70 -8.81 -0.34 3.45
CA ASP A 70 -8.79 -1.61 2.75
C ASP A 70 -7.79 -1.56 1.61
N ILE A 71 -7.24 -2.71 1.26
CA ILE A 71 -6.35 -2.80 0.12
C ILE A 71 -7.21 -2.93 -1.13
N ALA A 72 -7.18 -1.89 -1.96
CA ALA A 72 -8.02 -1.84 -3.16
C ALA A 72 -7.48 -2.74 -4.25
N TYR A 73 -6.16 -2.86 -4.33
CA TYR A 73 -5.53 -3.73 -5.33
C TYR A 73 -4.09 -4.02 -4.91
N VAL A 74 -3.55 -5.12 -5.43
CA VAL A 74 -2.14 -5.45 -5.28
C VAL A 74 -1.65 -5.82 -6.67
N GLY A 75 -0.56 -5.19 -7.09
CA GLY A 75 -0.04 -5.47 -8.41
C GLY A 75 1.46 -5.64 -8.48
#